data_4d1a5f750ef84a1b05d2d9d010635f83
#
_entry.id   4d1a5f750ef84a1b05d2d9d010635f83
#
_cell.length_a   1.000
_cell.length_b   1.000
_cell.length_c   1.000
_cell.angle_alpha   90.00
_cell.angle_beta   90.00
_cell.angle_gamma   90.00
#
_symmetry.space_group_name_H-M   'P 1'
#
loop_
_entity.id
_entity.type
_entity.pdbx_description
1 polymer ?
#
loop_
_entity_poly.entity_id
_entity_poly.type
_entity_poly.pdbx_seq_one_letter_code
_entity_poly.pdbx_strand_id
1 'polypeptide(L)'
;MRKIRKKTDKLVDELIALRNSRKSIDDFFSSHQINFYENCRLMHSFVLNDDNKKDLLTIAYRQYYVFLVSCWETFFRDVFIYVHTEDENLTNRLLGKMKPAADTFDESDIALSELLSKSFNFQNIKDLEEAYDDLWGGSFLQSICSKDAGPCGVNGQVADEFVVKNLFDDWHEIVNKTFSIRHKVVHDANYRPDVDIQFIQKAEAIFLLIPQVATHFIAEKFNLKRIAFSKDGQYFPYIFTVSEILSDDWVVVE
;
A
#
# COMPACT_ATOMS: atom_id res chain seq x y z
N MET A 1 1.41 -2.37 -37.33
CA MET A 1 2.60 -2.46 -36.49
C MET A 1 3.12 -1.11 -35.94
N ARG A 2 3.31 -0.07 -36.74
CA ARG A 2 3.80 1.26 -36.27
C ARG A 2 2.95 1.96 -35.19
N LYS A 3 1.62 1.79 -35.13
CA LYS A 3 0.76 2.41 -34.11
C LYS A 3 0.87 1.76 -32.71
N ILE A 4 1.17 0.47 -32.67
CA ILE A 4 1.30 -0.28 -31.40
C ILE A 4 2.64 0.07 -30.76
N ARG A 5 3.75 0.12 -31.51
CA ARG A 5 5.06 0.55 -31.02
C ARG A 5 5.02 1.95 -30.37
N LYS A 6 4.46 2.96 -31.05
CA LYS A 6 4.36 4.33 -30.48
C LYS A 6 3.56 4.41 -29.17
N LYS A 7 2.57 3.52 -28.96
CA LYS A 7 1.78 3.48 -27.73
C LYS A 7 2.54 2.81 -26.58
N THR A 8 3.40 1.84 -26.92
CA THR A 8 4.28 1.16 -25.97
C THR A 8 5.39 2.09 -25.51
N ASP A 9 6.04 2.81 -26.44
CA ASP A 9 7.11 3.77 -26.14
C ASP A 9 6.61 4.87 -25.18
N LYS A 10 5.42 5.43 -25.44
CA LYS A 10 4.83 6.45 -24.55
C LYS A 10 4.52 5.93 -23.15
N LEU A 11 4.04 4.69 -23.03
CA LEU A 11 3.79 4.07 -21.74
C LEU A 11 5.08 3.82 -20.98
N VAL A 12 6.14 3.42 -21.66
CA VAL A 12 7.48 3.26 -21.09
C VAL A 12 8.00 4.60 -20.56
N ASP A 13 7.91 5.65 -21.36
CA ASP A 13 8.33 7.00 -20.96
C ASP A 13 7.55 7.50 -19.74
N GLU A 14 6.25 7.24 -19.67
CA GLU A 14 5.41 7.59 -18.51
C GLU A 14 5.81 6.81 -17.25
N LEU A 15 6.13 5.51 -17.36
CA LEU A 15 6.59 4.69 -16.23
C LEU A 15 7.97 5.13 -15.74
N ILE A 16 8.89 5.45 -16.66
CA ILE A 16 10.22 5.97 -16.33
C ILE A 16 10.10 7.34 -15.64
N ALA A 17 9.25 8.23 -16.16
CA ALA A 17 9.01 9.53 -15.54
C ALA A 17 8.43 9.39 -14.12
N LEU A 18 7.47 8.48 -13.93
CA LEU A 18 6.88 8.18 -12.63
C LEU A 18 7.93 7.65 -11.65
N ARG A 19 8.76 6.70 -12.09
CA ARG A 19 9.87 6.18 -11.27
C ARG A 19 10.86 7.28 -10.87
N ASN A 20 11.24 8.14 -11.82
CA ASN A 20 12.21 9.22 -11.57
C ASN A 20 11.65 10.32 -10.67
N SER A 21 10.33 10.44 -10.53
CA SER A 21 9.69 11.38 -9.60
C SER A 21 9.65 10.88 -8.15
N ARG A 22 9.80 9.58 -7.93
CA ARG A 22 9.77 8.93 -6.62
C ARG A 22 11.18 8.50 -6.22
N LYS A 23 11.82 9.26 -5.33
CA LYS A 23 13.24 9.08 -4.97
C LYS A 23 13.46 8.43 -3.62
N SER A 24 12.41 8.31 -2.81
CA SER A 24 12.51 7.76 -1.47
C SER A 24 11.30 6.84 -1.17
N ILE A 25 11.46 6.00 -0.16
CA ILE A 25 10.35 5.16 0.30
C ILE A 25 9.20 6.00 0.88
N ASP A 26 9.50 7.18 1.43
CA ASP A 26 8.50 8.11 1.94
C ASP A 26 7.67 8.75 0.83
N ASP A 27 8.19 8.90 -0.39
CA ASP A 27 7.41 9.39 -1.54
C ASP A 27 6.27 8.42 -1.90
N PHE A 28 6.53 7.11 -1.86
CA PHE A 28 5.50 6.09 -2.09
C PHE A 28 4.47 6.09 -0.98
N PHE A 29 4.94 6.25 0.25
CA PHE A 29 4.06 6.31 1.39
C PHE A 29 3.22 7.59 1.39
N SER A 30 3.79 8.76 1.09
CA SER A 30 3.05 10.03 0.95
C SER A 30 1.99 9.95 -0.15
N SER A 31 2.32 9.33 -1.29
CA SER A 31 1.34 9.08 -2.36
C SER A 31 0.21 8.17 -1.90
N HIS A 32 0.53 7.13 -1.11
CA HIS A 32 -0.48 6.26 -0.51
C HIS A 32 -1.39 7.03 0.45
N GLN A 33 -0.81 7.85 1.35
CA GLN A 33 -1.57 8.66 2.31
C GLN A 33 -2.52 9.63 1.63
N ILE A 34 -2.06 10.36 0.60
CA ILE A 34 -2.89 11.32 -0.15
C ILE A 34 -4.09 10.61 -0.79
N ASN A 35 -3.83 9.52 -1.54
CA ASN A 35 -4.89 8.76 -2.18
C ASN A 35 -5.86 8.14 -1.14
N PHE A 36 -5.34 7.64 -0.04
CA PHE A 36 -6.14 7.09 1.05
C PHE A 36 -7.02 8.18 1.68
N TYR A 37 -6.45 9.34 2.01
CA TYR A 37 -7.16 10.49 2.56
C TYR A 37 -8.33 10.93 1.67
N GLU A 38 -8.09 11.14 0.38
CA GLU A 38 -9.13 11.58 -0.56
C GLU A 38 -10.30 10.60 -0.60
N ASN A 39 -10.01 9.30 -0.58
CA ASN A 39 -11.03 8.25 -0.59
C ASN A 39 -11.81 8.18 0.71
N CYS A 40 -11.13 8.23 1.86
CA CYS A 40 -11.78 8.25 3.17
C CYS A 40 -12.66 9.49 3.33
N ARG A 41 -12.15 10.68 2.97
CA ARG A 41 -12.90 11.94 3.04
C ARG A 41 -14.17 11.89 2.18
N LEU A 42 -14.07 11.37 0.96
CA LEU A 42 -15.22 11.19 0.08
C LEU A 42 -16.26 10.26 0.74
N MET A 43 -15.83 9.10 1.26
CA MET A 43 -16.71 8.13 1.89
C MET A 43 -17.38 8.71 3.14
N HIS A 44 -16.61 9.34 4.02
CA HIS A 44 -17.14 9.96 5.25
C HIS A 44 -18.13 11.08 4.94
N SER A 45 -17.94 11.84 3.86
CA SER A 45 -18.91 12.86 3.42
C SER A 45 -20.26 12.26 3.01
N PHE A 46 -20.27 11.05 2.45
CA PHE A 46 -21.50 10.34 2.13
C PHE A 46 -22.22 9.80 3.38
N VAL A 47 -21.45 9.28 4.35
CA VAL A 47 -22.02 8.72 5.60
C VAL A 47 -22.63 9.81 6.47
N LEU A 48 -22.01 10.99 6.52
CA LEU A 48 -22.46 12.10 7.36
C LEU A 48 -23.70 12.85 6.81
N ASN A 49 -24.03 12.66 5.53
CA ASN A 49 -25.22 13.25 4.92
C ASN A 49 -26.43 12.32 5.09
N ASP A 50 -27.23 12.53 6.12
CA ASP A 50 -28.45 11.76 6.43
C ASP A 50 -29.50 11.75 5.30
N ASP A 51 -29.47 12.74 4.39
CA ASP A 51 -30.34 12.84 3.23
C ASP A 51 -29.96 11.87 2.08
N ASN A 52 -28.86 11.13 2.19
CA ASN A 52 -28.42 10.20 1.17
C ASN A 52 -29.34 8.98 1.11
N LYS A 53 -29.93 8.78 -0.06
CA LYS A 53 -30.72 7.57 -0.34
C LYS A 53 -29.85 6.33 -0.12
N LYS A 54 -30.42 5.32 0.52
CA LYS A 54 -29.76 4.03 0.83
C LYS A 54 -29.01 3.42 -0.37
N ASP A 55 -29.54 3.62 -1.58
CA ASP A 55 -28.94 3.14 -2.82
C ASP A 55 -27.62 3.84 -3.14
N LEU A 56 -27.52 5.17 -2.92
CA LEU A 56 -26.29 5.93 -3.15
C LEU A 56 -25.21 5.52 -2.17
N LEU A 57 -25.56 5.31 -0.91
CA LEU A 57 -24.63 4.83 0.10
C LEU A 57 -24.09 3.44 -0.25
N THR A 58 -24.93 2.54 -0.74
CA THR A 58 -24.50 1.22 -1.21
C THR A 58 -23.52 1.32 -2.38
N ILE A 59 -23.75 2.24 -3.32
CA ILE A 59 -22.82 2.49 -4.45
C ILE A 59 -21.52 3.06 -3.91
N ALA A 60 -21.56 4.01 -2.98
CA ALA A 60 -20.37 4.59 -2.36
C ALA A 60 -19.51 3.52 -1.67
N TYR A 61 -20.12 2.63 -0.87
CA TYR A 61 -19.41 1.50 -0.24
C TYR A 61 -18.72 0.58 -1.26
N ARG A 62 -19.39 0.26 -2.36
CA ARG A 62 -18.80 -0.56 -3.42
C ARG A 62 -17.55 0.09 -4.00
N GLN A 63 -17.63 1.36 -4.36
CA GLN A 63 -16.48 2.10 -4.91
C GLN A 63 -15.37 2.23 -3.88
N TYR A 64 -15.73 2.44 -2.62
CA TYR A 64 -14.77 2.58 -1.54
C TYR A 64 -13.87 1.36 -1.37
N TYR A 65 -14.42 0.14 -1.40
CA TYR A 65 -13.60 -1.09 -1.36
C TYR A 65 -12.66 -1.23 -2.56
N VAL A 66 -13.12 -0.81 -3.74
CA VAL A 66 -12.25 -0.80 -4.93
C VAL A 66 -11.08 0.15 -4.72
N PHE A 67 -11.30 1.32 -4.17
CA PHE A 67 -10.26 2.31 -3.90
C PHE A 67 -9.29 1.87 -2.81
N LEU A 68 -9.76 1.36 -1.68
CA LEU A 68 -8.90 0.86 -0.61
C LEU A 68 -7.90 -0.18 -1.14
N VAL A 69 -8.42 -1.16 -1.89
CA VAL A 69 -7.56 -2.20 -2.48
C VAL A 69 -6.63 -1.64 -3.55
N SER A 70 -7.08 -0.66 -4.34
CA SER A 70 -6.23 -0.02 -5.35
C SER A 70 -5.09 0.78 -4.73
N CYS A 71 -5.33 1.49 -3.63
CA CYS A 71 -4.27 2.19 -2.88
C CYS A 71 -3.23 1.20 -2.34
N TRP A 72 -3.69 0.10 -1.74
CA TRP A 72 -2.85 -0.98 -1.24
C TRP A 72 -2.00 -1.61 -2.35
N GLU A 73 -2.65 -2.02 -3.45
CA GLU A 73 -1.99 -2.63 -4.60
C GLU A 73 -0.91 -1.72 -5.18
N THR A 74 -1.23 -0.44 -5.39
CA THR A 74 -0.28 0.53 -5.93
C THR A 74 0.90 0.71 -5.00
N PHE A 75 0.66 0.88 -3.69
CA PHE A 75 1.72 1.04 -2.71
C PHE A 75 2.68 -0.15 -2.71
N PHE A 76 2.18 -1.36 -2.53
CA PHE A 76 3.04 -2.54 -2.45
C PHE A 76 3.74 -2.86 -3.77
N ARG A 77 3.12 -2.60 -4.90
CA ARG A 77 3.78 -2.72 -6.21
C ARG A 77 4.93 -1.72 -6.37
N ASP A 78 4.69 -0.47 -6.03
CA ASP A 78 5.68 0.59 -6.16
C ASP A 78 6.89 0.35 -5.23
N VAL A 79 6.63 -0.04 -3.97
CA VAL A 79 7.68 -0.39 -3.01
C VAL A 79 8.45 -1.64 -3.47
N PHE A 80 7.78 -2.65 -4.03
CA PHE A 80 8.44 -3.82 -4.62
C PHE A 80 9.42 -3.41 -5.72
N ILE A 81 8.97 -2.58 -6.67
CA ILE A 81 9.81 -2.10 -7.77
C ILE A 81 11.01 -1.33 -7.21
N TYR A 82 10.77 -0.42 -6.27
CA TYR A 82 11.80 0.39 -5.64
C TYR A 82 12.89 -0.47 -4.99
N VAL A 83 12.51 -1.39 -4.12
CA VAL A 83 13.44 -2.24 -3.36
C VAL A 83 14.26 -3.13 -4.31
N HIS A 84 13.63 -3.69 -5.34
CA HIS A 84 14.33 -4.51 -6.34
C HIS A 84 15.21 -3.68 -7.28
N THR A 85 14.95 -2.38 -7.44
CA THR A 85 15.83 -1.47 -8.20
C THR A 85 17.05 -1.10 -7.38
N GLU A 86 16.90 -0.93 -6.06
CA GLU A 86 17.99 -0.57 -5.16
C GLU A 86 18.93 -1.76 -4.82
N ASP A 87 18.45 -3.01 -4.94
CA ASP A 87 19.22 -4.22 -4.66
C ASP A 87 19.15 -5.25 -5.81
N GLU A 88 20.15 -5.22 -6.67
CA GLU A 88 20.29 -6.17 -7.79
C GLU A 88 20.35 -7.64 -7.36
N ASN A 89 20.84 -7.93 -6.14
CA ASN A 89 20.88 -9.31 -5.64
C ASN A 89 19.49 -9.85 -5.36
N LEU A 90 18.57 -8.99 -4.88
CA LEU A 90 17.15 -9.37 -4.73
C LEU A 90 16.54 -9.70 -6.09
N THR A 91 16.75 -8.84 -7.07
CA THR A 91 16.27 -9.04 -8.44
C THR A 91 16.80 -10.34 -9.05
N ASN A 92 18.09 -10.61 -8.90
CA ASN A 92 18.72 -11.82 -9.41
C ASN A 92 18.21 -13.10 -8.73
N ARG A 93 17.96 -13.06 -7.42
CA ARG A 93 17.35 -14.19 -6.68
C ARG A 93 15.93 -14.48 -7.18
N LEU A 94 15.13 -13.43 -7.36
CA LEU A 94 13.76 -13.56 -7.87
C LEU A 94 13.75 -14.14 -9.29
N LEU A 95 14.62 -13.67 -10.18
CA LEU A 95 14.81 -14.23 -11.53
C LEU A 95 15.18 -15.70 -11.50
N GLY A 96 16.07 -16.10 -10.59
CA GLY A 96 16.47 -17.50 -10.44
C GLY A 96 15.31 -18.43 -10.06
N LYS A 97 14.30 -17.90 -9.33
CA LYS A 97 13.09 -18.65 -8.95
C LYS A 97 12.04 -18.68 -10.08
N MET A 98 11.87 -17.57 -10.74
CA MET A 98 10.92 -17.43 -11.85
C MET A 98 11.58 -17.98 -13.12
N LYS A 99 11.53 -19.26 -13.42
CA LYS A 99 12.07 -19.81 -14.69
C LYS A 99 11.71 -18.84 -15.84
N PRO A 100 12.64 -18.03 -16.32
CA PRO A 100 12.29 -16.97 -17.24
C PRO A 100 11.89 -17.59 -18.57
N ALA A 101 10.85 -17.03 -19.18
CA ALA A 101 10.85 -16.86 -20.62
C ALA A 101 11.97 -15.85 -20.96
N ALA A 102 13.22 -16.21 -20.64
CA ALA A 102 14.38 -15.32 -20.70
C ALA A 102 14.68 -14.81 -22.11
N ASP A 103 14.10 -15.45 -23.14
CA ASP A 103 14.31 -15.10 -24.53
C ASP A 103 13.39 -13.95 -25.04
N THR A 104 12.55 -13.38 -24.15
CA THR A 104 11.61 -12.31 -24.54
C THR A 104 12.01 -10.91 -24.05
N PHE A 105 13.08 -10.80 -23.29
CA PHE A 105 13.56 -9.51 -22.83
C PHE A 105 14.54 -8.91 -23.85
N ASP A 106 13.96 -8.38 -24.93
CA ASP A 106 14.68 -7.44 -25.78
C ASP A 106 15.00 -6.18 -24.94
N GLU A 107 16.17 -5.58 -25.18
CA GLU A 107 16.74 -4.42 -24.48
C GLU A 107 15.75 -3.21 -24.43
N SER A 108 14.64 -3.37 -23.72
CA SER A 108 13.71 -2.29 -23.48
C SER A 108 14.15 -1.54 -22.23
N ASP A 109 14.06 -0.21 -22.24
CA ASP A 109 14.36 0.70 -21.13
C ASP A 109 13.51 0.47 -19.87
N ILE A 110 12.64 -0.56 -19.87
CA ILE A 110 11.83 -0.97 -18.72
C ILE A 110 12.75 -1.69 -17.73
N ALA A 111 12.82 -1.20 -16.51
CA ALA A 111 13.56 -1.87 -15.46
C ALA A 111 13.00 -3.28 -15.23
N LEU A 112 13.89 -4.24 -15.06
CA LEU A 112 13.54 -5.64 -14.82
C LEU A 112 12.58 -5.80 -13.63
N SER A 113 12.73 -4.99 -12.58
CA SER A 113 11.84 -4.93 -11.43
C SER A 113 10.39 -4.58 -11.78
N GLU A 114 10.19 -3.70 -12.77
CA GLU A 114 8.85 -3.34 -13.26
C GLU A 114 8.18 -4.50 -13.99
N LEU A 115 8.95 -5.25 -14.79
CA LEU A 115 8.45 -6.45 -15.48
C LEU A 115 8.11 -7.55 -14.47
N LEU A 116 8.98 -7.79 -13.51
CA LEU A 116 8.78 -8.78 -12.45
C LEU A 116 7.55 -8.45 -11.59
N SER A 117 7.29 -7.17 -11.32
CA SER A 117 6.12 -6.74 -10.55
C SER A 117 4.79 -7.17 -11.17
N LYS A 118 4.74 -7.33 -12.50
CA LYS A 118 3.54 -7.78 -13.22
C LYS A 118 3.25 -9.27 -13.03
N SER A 119 4.19 -10.03 -12.52
CA SER A 119 4.01 -11.45 -12.23
C SER A 119 3.27 -11.70 -10.91
N PHE A 120 3.10 -10.66 -10.09
CA PHE A 120 2.42 -10.75 -8.81
C PHE A 120 1.11 -9.97 -8.80
N ASN A 121 0.13 -10.54 -8.12
CA ASN A 121 -1.15 -9.86 -7.87
C ASN A 121 -1.19 -9.35 -6.43
N PHE A 122 -0.84 -8.08 -6.23
CA PHE A 122 -0.82 -7.42 -4.91
C PHE A 122 -2.22 -7.23 -4.28
N GLN A 123 -3.26 -7.83 -4.87
CA GLN A 123 -4.66 -7.79 -4.40
C GLN A 123 -5.03 -9.04 -3.58
N ASN A 124 -4.08 -9.86 -3.19
CA ASN A 124 -4.28 -10.93 -2.23
C ASN A 124 -3.02 -11.14 -1.39
N ILE A 125 -3.21 -11.63 -0.17
CA ILE A 125 -2.12 -11.79 0.79
C ILE A 125 -1.09 -12.79 0.29
N LYS A 126 -1.51 -13.90 -0.30
CA LYS A 126 -0.60 -14.97 -0.74
C LYS A 126 0.41 -14.47 -1.77
N ASP A 127 -0.06 -13.81 -2.82
CA ASP A 127 0.81 -13.31 -3.89
C ASP A 127 1.72 -12.18 -3.38
N LEU A 128 1.23 -11.36 -2.43
CA LEU A 128 2.03 -10.34 -1.79
C LEU A 128 3.13 -10.95 -0.92
N GLU A 129 2.81 -11.95 -0.10
CA GLU A 129 3.80 -12.69 0.69
C GLU A 129 4.86 -13.33 -0.22
N GLU A 130 4.46 -13.94 -1.35
CA GLU A 130 5.37 -14.53 -2.33
C GLU A 130 6.27 -13.47 -2.98
N ALA A 131 5.73 -12.29 -3.31
CA ALA A 131 6.50 -11.18 -3.88
C ALA A 131 7.60 -10.68 -2.93
N TYR A 132 7.32 -10.67 -1.63
CA TYR A 132 8.23 -10.14 -0.62
C TYR A 132 9.06 -11.21 0.11
N ASP A 133 8.88 -12.51 -0.19
CA ASP A 133 9.59 -13.62 0.47
C ASP A 133 11.11 -13.47 0.38
N ASP A 134 11.64 -13.13 -0.80
CA ASP A 134 13.08 -12.93 -1.01
C ASP A 134 13.65 -11.73 -0.24
N LEU A 135 12.84 -10.71 -0.06
CA LEU A 135 13.22 -9.54 0.71
C LEU A 135 13.25 -9.85 2.21
N TRP A 136 12.26 -10.60 2.70
CA TRP A 136 12.02 -10.76 4.14
C TRP A 136 12.54 -12.10 4.70
N GLY A 137 12.59 -13.13 3.87
CA GLY A 137 13.02 -14.48 4.26
C GLY A 137 11.92 -15.23 5.00
N GLY A 138 10.67 -15.07 4.60
CA GLY A 138 9.47 -15.70 5.16
C GLY A 138 8.26 -14.78 5.12
N SER A 139 7.19 -15.15 5.84
CA SER A 139 5.91 -14.42 5.84
C SER A 139 6.06 -12.94 6.18
N PHE A 140 6.09 -12.11 5.16
CA PHE A 140 6.35 -10.68 5.25
C PHE A 140 5.30 -9.95 6.09
N LEU A 141 4.02 -10.02 5.70
CA LEU A 141 2.93 -9.32 6.40
C LEU A 141 2.78 -9.82 7.84
N GLN A 142 2.86 -11.14 8.05
CA GLN A 142 2.78 -11.70 9.40
C GLN A 142 3.92 -11.20 10.28
N SER A 143 5.12 -11.08 9.72
CA SER A 143 6.29 -10.59 10.45
C SER A 143 6.13 -9.13 10.83
N ILE A 144 5.81 -8.26 9.87
CA ILE A 144 5.67 -6.81 10.13
C ILE A 144 4.49 -6.47 11.04
N CYS A 145 3.37 -7.20 10.95
CA CYS A 145 2.24 -6.99 11.83
C CYS A 145 2.47 -7.48 13.27
N SER A 146 3.42 -8.41 13.48
CA SER A 146 3.75 -8.96 14.79
C SER A 146 4.98 -8.32 15.43
N LYS A 147 5.80 -7.59 14.66
CA LYS A 147 7.00 -6.91 15.14
C LYS A 147 6.61 -5.57 15.76
N ASP A 148 7.30 -5.21 16.84
CA ASP A 148 7.18 -3.89 17.45
C ASP A 148 7.86 -2.83 16.57
N ALA A 149 7.14 -1.80 16.20
CA ALA A 149 7.64 -0.64 15.45
C ALA A 149 7.98 0.56 16.35
N GLY A 150 7.83 0.42 17.68
CA GLY A 150 8.19 1.46 18.63
C GLY A 150 9.69 1.53 18.93
N PRO A 151 10.16 2.64 19.57
CA PRO A 151 9.38 3.84 19.84
C PRO A 151 9.03 4.62 18.57
N CYS A 152 7.80 5.13 18.52
CA CYS A 152 7.32 5.92 17.38
C CYS A 152 6.38 7.05 17.82
N GLY A 153 6.22 8.09 16.98
CA GLY A 153 5.21 9.13 17.18
C GLY A 153 3.84 8.64 16.72
N VAL A 154 2.83 8.79 17.56
CA VAL A 154 1.42 8.48 17.24
C VAL A 154 0.54 9.51 17.94
N ASN A 155 -0.41 10.13 17.24
CA ASN A 155 -1.30 11.16 17.80
C ASN A 155 -0.52 12.27 18.56
N GLY A 156 0.62 12.70 18.01
CA GLY A 156 1.46 13.73 18.62
C GLY A 156 2.16 13.31 19.92
N GLN A 157 2.20 12.03 20.25
CA GLN A 157 2.87 11.49 21.41
C GLN A 157 3.85 10.37 21.02
N VAL A 158 4.82 10.09 21.89
CA VAL A 158 5.71 8.94 21.71
C VAL A 158 5.03 7.70 22.31
N ALA A 159 4.85 6.69 21.47
CA ALA A 159 4.47 5.34 21.89
C ALA A 159 5.74 4.50 22.04
N ASP A 160 5.94 3.87 23.19
CA ASP A 160 7.10 3.02 23.45
C ASP A 160 7.01 1.69 22.68
N GLU A 161 5.79 1.23 22.41
CA GLU A 161 5.48 0.00 21.66
C GLU A 161 4.37 0.28 20.65
N PHE A 162 4.52 -0.24 19.42
CA PHE A 162 3.49 -0.20 18.40
C PHE A 162 3.48 -1.49 17.60
N VAL A 163 2.51 -2.35 17.87
CA VAL A 163 2.33 -3.65 17.20
C VAL A 163 0.93 -3.73 16.58
N VAL A 164 0.86 -3.84 15.26
CA VAL A 164 -0.44 -3.89 14.53
C VAL A 164 -1.34 -5.00 15.06
N LYS A 165 -0.78 -6.19 15.29
CA LYS A 165 -1.52 -7.36 15.80
C LYS A 165 -2.13 -7.13 17.19
N ASN A 166 -1.53 -6.29 18.03
CA ASN A 166 -2.08 -5.96 19.34
C ASN A 166 -3.28 -5.02 19.25
N LEU A 167 -3.34 -4.20 18.19
CA LEU A 167 -4.47 -3.30 17.91
C LEU A 167 -5.59 -4.02 17.15
N PHE A 168 -5.22 -4.94 16.25
CA PHE A 168 -6.14 -5.66 15.36
C PHE A 168 -5.68 -7.13 15.27
N ASP A 169 -6.16 -7.96 16.17
CA ASP A 169 -5.85 -9.39 16.19
C ASP A 169 -6.45 -10.14 14.98
N ASP A 170 -7.54 -9.59 14.43
CA ASP A 170 -8.27 -10.06 13.26
C ASP A 170 -7.80 -9.43 11.93
N TRP A 171 -6.65 -8.70 11.91
CA TRP A 171 -6.18 -7.97 10.73
C TRP A 171 -6.15 -8.79 9.45
N HIS A 172 -5.70 -10.04 9.53
CA HIS A 172 -5.57 -10.94 8.39
C HIS A 172 -6.95 -11.29 7.79
N GLU A 173 -7.96 -11.52 8.64
CA GLU A 173 -9.33 -11.78 8.20
C GLU A 173 -9.93 -10.54 7.55
N ILE A 174 -9.74 -9.36 8.14
CA ILE A 174 -10.23 -8.08 7.60
C ILE A 174 -9.63 -7.81 6.22
N VAL A 175 -8.33 -7.99 6.04
CA VAL A 175 -7.66 -7.79 4.74
C VAL A 175 -8.20 -8.77 3.69
N ASN A 176 -8.29 -10.07 4.00
CA ASN A 176 -8.83 -11.07 3.08
C ASN A 176 -10.29 -10.80 2.71
N LYS A 177 -11.12 -10.43 3.69
CA LYS A 177 -12.53 -10.09 3.44
C LYS A 177 -12.66 -8.86 2.55
N THR A 178 -11.83 -7.83 2.77
CA THR A 178 -11.80 -6.61 1.93
C THR A 178 -11.42 -6.93 0.49
N PHE A 179 -10.39 -7.75 0.26
CA PHE A 179 -10.03 -8.23 -1.08
C PHE A 179 -11.16 -9.03 -1.74
N SER A 180 -11.82 -9.92 -0.97
CA SER A 180 -12.96 -10.71 -1.47
C SER A 180 -14.15 -9.83 -1.85
N ILE A 181 -14.46 -8.80 -1.05
CA ILE A 181 -15.51 -7.82 -1.36
C ILE A 181 -15.17 -7.09 -2.66
N ARG A 182 -13.96 -6.54 -2.77
CA ARG A 182 -13.49 -5.86 -3.98
C ARG A 182 -13.62 -6.76 -5.21
N HIS A 183 -13.16 -8.00 -5.12
CA HIS A 183 -13.25 -8.96 -6.22
C HIS A 183 -14.70 -9.14 -6.68
N LYS A 184 -15.63 -9.36 -5.74
CA LYS A 184 -17.05 -9.50 -6.04
C LYS A 184 -17.64 -8.22 -6.65
N VAL A 185 -17.30 -7.05 -6.10
CA VAL A 185 -17.78 -5.75 -6.60
C VAL A 185 -17.38 -5.53 -8.06
N VAL A 186 -16.14 -5.90 -8.43
CA VAL A 186 -15.62 -5.70 -9.80
C VAL A 186 -16.25 -6.68 -10.79
N HIS A 187 -16.50 -7.92 -10.37
CA HIS A 187 -16.99 -8.99 -11.26
C HIS A 187 -18.50 -9.17 -11.27
N ASP A 188 -19.21 -8.65 -10.27
CA ASP A 188 -20.68 -8.71 -10.18
C ASP A 188 -21.26 -7.30 -9.96
N ALA A 189 -21.85 -6.74 -11.01
CA ALA A 189 -22.49 -5.44 -10.96
C ALA A 189 -23.66 -5.36 -9.95
N ASN A 190 -24.26 -6.50 -9.62
CA ASN A 190 -25.40 -6.58 -8.67
C ASN A 190 -24.97 -6.87 -7.24
N TYR A 191 -23.71 -7.22 -7.00
CA TYR A 191 -23.22 -7.52 -5.67
C TYR A 191 -23.39 -6.30 -4.74
N ARG A 192 -23.94 -6.52 -3.57
CA ARG A 192 -24.11 -5.52 -2.51
C ARG A 192 -23.37 -6.03 -1.28
N PRO A 193 -22.29 -5.37 -0.85
CA PRO A 193 -21.57 -5.77 0.36
C PRO A 193 -22.49 -5.68 1.58
N ASP A 194 -22.61 -6.77 2.30
CA ASP A 194 -23.26 -6.79 3.61
C ASP A 194 -22.18 -6.61 4.68
N VAL A 195 -21.88 -5.35 4.98
CA VAL A 195 -20.85 -4.95 5.95
C VAL A 195 -21.36 -3.76 6.75
N ASP A 196 -21.02 -3.77 8.02
CA ASP A 196 -21.33 -2.67 8.92
C ASP A 196 -20.24 -1.60 8.94
N ILE A 197 -20.53 -0.49 9.57
CA ILE A 197 -19.59 0.65 9.68
C ILE A 197 -18.34 0.28 10.48
N GLN A 198 -18.46 -0.63 11.46
CA GLN A 198 -17.31 -1.05 12.27
C GLN A 198 -16.30 -1.83 11.43
N PHE A 199 -16.78 -2.68 10.53
CA PHE A 199 -15.91 -3.37 9.59
C PHE A 199 -15.18 -2.39 8.66
N ILE A 200 -15.89 -1.36 8.16
CA ILE A 200 -15.29 -0.34 7.30
C ILE A 200 -14.20 0.42 8.06
N GLN A 201 -14.47 0.87 9.29
CA GLN A 201 -13.49 1.58 10.11
C GLN A 201 -12.26 0.72 10.45
N LYS A 202 -12.44 -0.56 10.72
CA LYS A 202 -11.33 -1.50 10.90
C LYS A 202 -10.51 -1.67 9.61
N ALA A 203 -11.18 -1.85 8.47
CA ALA A 203 -10.51 -1.95 7.18
C ALA A 203 -9.72 -0.67 6.86
N GLU A 204 -10.29 0.50 7.08
CA GLU A 204 -9.60 1.79 6.94
C GLU A 204 -8.32 1.82 7.78
N ALA A 205 -8.44 1.55 9.07
CA ALA A 205 -7.29 1.58 9.97
C ALA A 205 -6.19 0.59 9.52
N ILE A 206 -6.54 -0.64 9.18
CA ILE A 206 -5.59 -1.68 8.75
C ILE A 206 -4.93 -1.32 7.42
N PHE A 207 -5.70 -0.83 6.43
CA PHE A 207 -5.18 -0.45 5.10
C PHE A 207 -4.33 0.82 5.13
N LEU A 208 -4.43 1.62 6.17
CA LEU A 208 -3.50 2.72 6.44
C LEU A 208 -2.27 2.26 7.22
N LEU A 209 -2.43 1.48 8.29
CA LEU A 209 -1.36 1.15 9.22
C LEU A 209 -0.36 0.13 8.66
N ILE A 210 -0.82 -0.92 7.97
CA ILE A 210 0.09 -1.94 7.43
C ILE A 210 1.08 -1.35 6.42
N PRO A 211 0.69 -0.52 5.44
CA PRO A 211 1.65 0.19 4.58
C PRO A 211 2.66 1.04 5.33
N GLN A 212 2.26 1.74 6.41
CA GLN A 212 3.17 2.54 7.23
C GLN A 212 4.21 1.69 7.94
N VAL A 213 3.75 0.62 8.58
CA VAL A 213 4.63 -0.31 9.29
C VAL A 213 5.55 -1.05 8.31
N ALA A 214 5.04 -1.42 7.13
CA ALA A 214 5.85 -1.97 6.04
C ALA A 214 6.95 -0.99 5.62
N THR A 215 6.60 0.29 5.41
CA THR A 215 7.56 1.34 5.09
C THR A 215 8.62 1.46 6.18
N HIS A 216 8.21 1.45 7.46
CA HIS A 216 9.12 1.53 8.60
C HIS A 216 10.15 0.39 8.57
N PHE A 217 9.73 -0.85 8.50
CA PHE A 217 10.64 -2.00 8.55
C PHE A 217 11.49 -2.18 7.30
N ILE A 218 10.97 -1.81 6.13
CA ILE A 218 11.75 -1.81 4.89
C ILE A 218 12.83 -0.72 4.97
N ALA A 219 12.49 0.48 5.45
CA ALA A 219 13.45 1.56 5.63
C ALA A 219 14.53 1.19 6.67
N GLU A 220 14.16 0.56 7.78
CA GLU A 220 15.12 0.04 8.77
C GLU A 220 16.08 -0.97 8.12
N LYS A 221 15.53 -1.94 7.36
CA LYS A 221 16.32 -2.99 6.69
C LYS A 221 17.34 -2.45 5.70
N PHE A 222 17.01 -1.38 4.97
CA PHE A 222 17.86 -0.75 3.96
C PHE A 222 18.57 0.51 4.46
N ASN A 223 18.42 0.84 5.76
CA ASN A 223 18.99 2.05 6.38
C ASN A 223 18.60 3.34 5.62
N LEU A 224 17.32 3.45 5.25
CA LEU A 224 16.76 4.59 4.54
C LEU A 224 16.25 5.65 5.51
N LYS A 225 16.28 6.91 5.09
CA LYS A 225 15.68 8.01 5.86
C LYS A 225 14.16 7.89 5.85
N ARG A 226 13.54 8.35 6.93
CA ARG A 226 12.09 8.34 7.13
C ARG A 226 11.59 9.68 7.69
N ILE A 227 10.30 9.97 7.46
CA ILE A 227 9.58 11.03 8.17
C ILE A 227 9.68 10.75 9.66
N ALA A 228 10.11 11.76 10.42
CA ALA A 228 10.36 11.63 11.85
C ALA A 228 9.56 12.67 12.65
N PHE A 229 9.09 12.23 13.81
CA PHE A 229 8.53 13.08 14.85
C PHE A 229 9.63 13.46 15.83
N SER A 230 9.71 14.74 16.20
CA SER A 230 10.72 15.24 17.16
C SER A 230 10.07 15.53 18.51
N LYS A 231 10.62 14.93 19.57
CA LYS A 231 10.24 15.23 20.94
C LYS A 231 11.49 15.24 21.83
N ASP A 232 11.64 16.28 22.63
CA ASP A 232 12.77 16.44 23.56
C ASP A 232 14.16 16.28 22.92
N GLY A 233 14.29 16.70 21.63
CA GLY A 233 15.53 16.59 20.86
C GLY A 233 15.82 15.19 20.31
N GLN A 234 14.92 14.23 20.47
CA GLN A 234 14.98 12.90 19.87
C GLN A 234 14.02 12.81 18.68
N TYR A 235 14.40 11.98 17.70
CA TYR A 235 13.60 11.76 16.48
C TYR A 235 13.08 10.34 16.46
N PHE A 236 11.78 10.20 16.23
CA PHE A 236 11.06 8.92 16.14
C PHE A 236 10.35 8.81 14.80
N PRO A 237 10.26 7.62 14.19
CA PRO A 237 9.35 7.39 13.06
C PRO A 237 7.93 7.79 13.44
N TYR A 238 7.17 8.34 12.49
CA TYR A 238 5.78 8.74 12.75
C TYR A 238 4.80 7.79 12.08
N ILE A 239 3.78 7.38 12.83
CA ILE A 239 2.67 6.53 12.36
C ILE A 239 1.38 7.32 12.50
N PHE A 240 0.78 7.65 11.37
CA PHE A 240 -0.49 8.38 11.30
C PHE A 240 -1.68 7.45 11.55
N THR A 241 -2.63 7.92 12.33
CA THR A 241 -3.93 7.27 12.50
C THR A 241 -4.94 7.83 11.50
N VAL A 242 -6.06 7.10 11.29
CA VAL A 242 -7.14 7.58 10.39
C VAL A 242 -7.71 8.91 10.87
N SER A 243 -7.86 9.09 12.18
CA SER A 243 -8.37 10.34 12.76
C SER A 243 -7.44 11.54 12.51
N GLU A 244 -6.13 11.33 12.57
CA GLU A 244 -5.16 12.38 12.24
C GLU A 244 -5.22 12.73 10.75
N ILE A 245 -5.25 11.73 9.87
CA ILE A 245 -5.32 11.97 8.42
C ILE A 245 -6.60 12.71 8.03
N LEU A 246 -7.72 12.45 8.70
CA LEU A 246 -8.99 13.12 8.43
C LEU A 246 -9.13 14.48 9.13
N SER A 247 -8.24 14.84 10.06
CA SER A 247 -8.23 16.17 10.66
C SER A 247 -7.66 17.18 9.65
N ASP A 248 -8.26 18.37 9.56
CA ASP A 248 -7.73 19.45 8.71
C ASP A 248 -6.44 20.08 9.29
N ASP A 249 -5.98 19.59 10.46
CA ASP A 249 -4.87 20.16 11.22
C ASP A 249 -3.52 19.49 10.94
N TRP A 250 -3.46 18.44 10.13
CA TRP A 250 -2.18 17.79 9.86
C TRP A 250 -1.36 18.60 8.86
N VAL A 251 -0.19 19.01 9.30
CA VAL A 251 0.81 19.69 8.48
C VAL A 251 1.85 18.65 8.05
N VAL A 252 2.08 18.53 6.75
CA VAL A 252 3.23 17.78 6.24
C VAL A 252 4.48 18.50 6.75
N VAL A 253 5.22 17.88 7.65
CA VAL A 253 6.53 18.38 8.08
C VAL A 253 7.51 18.00 6.98
N GLU A 254 7.96 19.00 6.22
CA GLU A 254 9.01 18.86 5.21
C GLU A 254 10.36 18.48 5.83
#